data_a0b3d4d738fd01aa2a5d5efa179b5bd2
#
_entry.id   a0b3d4d738fd01aa2a5d5efa179b5bd2
#
_cell.length_a   1.000
_cell.length_b   1.000
_cell.length_c   1.000
_cell.angle_alpha   90.00
_cell.angle_beta   90.00
_cell.angle_gamma   90.00
#
_symmetry.space_group_name_H-M   'P 1'
#
loop_
_entity.id
_entity.type
_entity.pdbx_description
1 polymer ?
#
loop_
_entity_poly.entity_id
_entity_poly.type
_entity_poly.pdbx_seq_one_letter_code
_entity_poly.pdbx_strand_id
1 'polypeptide(L)'
;MELMINSHPDLEGVLTRRTAAKLKVLSKGYYVKGTSQMNNAALVCAVTDALKEPDRLSELLLVVDPQTYTLFRRASESPDPIKVKDPGSEQYRLLDDFCYLVCADTPDGLVVSVPTQIRAAFEQLKNDGFLKQKDRFDLLHNYAMAAIHLYGAI
;
A
#
# COMPACT_ATOMS: atom_id res chain seq x y z
N MET A 1 -5.12 17.07 -10.31
CA MET A 1 -4.39 17.30 -9.06
C MET A 1 -5.32 17.70 -7.92
N GLU A 2 -6.17 18.70 -8.10
CA GLU A 2 -7.13 19.12 -7.06
C GLU A 2 -8.10 18.01 -6.67
N LEU A 3 -8.53 17.19 -7.62
CA LEU A 3 -9.43 16.07 -7.36
C LEU A 3 -8.82 15.03 -6.42
N MET A 4 -7.49 14.86 -6.43
CA MET A 4 -6.79 13.93 -5.56
C MET A 4 -6.65 14.42 -4.12
N ILE A 5 -6.82 15.73 -3.89
CA ILE A 5 -6.75 16.33 -2.56
C ILE A 5 -8.06 16.17 -1.80
N ASN A 6 -9.19 16.09 -2.53
CA ASN A 6 -10.54 16.14 -1.94
C ASN A 6 -11.25 14.81 -1.86
N SER A 7 -10.72 13.74 -2.48
CA SER A 7 -11.34 12.41 -2.46
C SER A 7 -10.30 11.32 -2.65
N HIS A 8 -10.61 10.13 -2.16
CA HIS A 8 -9.76 8.97 -2.44
C HIS A 8 -9.88 8.59 -3.92
N PRO A 9 -8.75 8.35 -4.61
CA PRO A 9 -8.78 8.07 -6.03
C PRO A 9 -9.23 6.63 -6.32
N ASP A 10 -9.71 6.42 -7.56
CA ASP A 10 -9.91 5.10 -8.10
C ASP A 10 -8.56 4.52 -8.56
N LEU A 11 -8.33 3.23 -8.27
CA LEU A 11 -7.06 2.57 -8.59
C LEU A 11 -6.77 2.57 -10.10
N GLU A 12 -7.78 2.31 -10.93
CA GLU A 12 -7.61 2.37 -12.39
C GLU A 12 -7.18 3.77 -12.84
N GLY A 13 -7.76 4.80 -12.26
CA GLY A 13 -7.39 6.19 -12.54
C GLY A 13 -5.95 6.48 -12.16
N VAL A 14 -5.49 5.98 -11.02
CA VAL A 14 -4.11 6.12 -10.59
C VAL A 14 -3.16 5.44 -11.57
N LEU A 15 -3.44 4.19 -11.92
CA LEU A 15 -2.60 3.39 -12.82
C LEU A 15 -2.59 3.94 -14.24
N THR A 16 -3.70 4.45 -14.73
CA THR A 16 -3.81 5.02 -16.07
C THR A 16 -2.85 6.21 -16.26
N ARG A 17 -2.51 6.92 -15.19
CA ARG A 17 -1.57 8.03 -15.23
C ARG A 17 -0.10 7.60 -15.21
N ARG A 18 0.19 6.32 -15.00
CA ARG A 18 1.56 5.81 -14.99
C ARG A 18 2.06 5.61 -16.43
N THR A 19 3.38 5.70 -16.62
CA THR A 19 3.98 5.41 -17.93
C THR A 19 3.90 3.92 -18.25
N ALA A 20 4.02 3.59 -19.54
CA ALA A 20 4.06 2.19 -19.97
C ALA A 20 5.21 1.43 -19.30
N ALA A 21 6.38 2.06 -19.16
CA ALA A 21 7.53 1.45 -18.50
C ALA A 21 7.23 1.15 -17.02
N LYS A 22 6.59 2.09 -16.32
CA LYS A 22 6.22 1.90 -14.91
C LYS A 22 5.19 0.80 -14.74
N LEU A 23 4.19 0.74 -15.63
CA LEU A 23 3.17 -0.32 -15.61
C LEU A 23 3.80 -1.69 -15.81
N LYS A 24 4.78 -1.83 -16.70
CA LYS A 24 5.50 -3.09 -16.91
C LYS A 24 6.29 -3.49 -15.69
N VAL A 25 6.96 -2.55 -15.03
CA VAL A 25 7.68 -2.82 -13.77
C VAL A 25 6.73 -3.32 -12.70
N LEU A 26 5.58 -2.64 -12.52
CA LEU A 26 4.57 -3.04 -11.56
C LEU A 26 4.02 -4.44 -11.87
N SER A 27 3.69 -4.71 -13.12
CA SER A 27 3.14 -6.02 -13.50
C SER A 27 4.11 -7.16 -13.25
N LYS A 28 5.40 -6.96 -13.49
CA LYS A 28 6.43 -7.95 -13.14
C LYS A 28 6.53 -8.15 -11.63
N GLY A 29 6.46 -7.07 -10.85
CA GLY A 29 6.47 -7.15 -9.40
C GLY A 29 5.30 -7.95 -8.82
N TYR A 30 4.16 -7.98 -9.52
CA TYR A 30 2.98 -8.76 -9.12
C TYR A 30 2.85 -10.09 -9.87
N TYR A 31 3.90 -10.52 -10.58
CA TYR A 31 3.94 -11.80 -11.29
C TYR A 31 2.86 -11.94 -12.36
N VAL A 32 2.46 -10.85 -13.00
CA VAL A 32 1.50 -10.89 -14.13
C VAL A 32 2.20 -11.47 -15.36
N LYS A 33 1.57 -12.47 -15.98
CA LYS A 33 2.13 -13.16 -17.15
C LYS A 33 1.67 -12.48 -18.45
N GLY A 34 2.50 -12.60 -19.49
CA GLY A 34 2.16 -12.13 -20.82
C GLY A 34 2.20 -10.61 -21.00
N THR A 35 2.92 -9.90 -20.14
CA THR A 35 2.96 -8.43 -20.13
C THR A 35 3.57 -7.83 -21.38
N SER A 36 4.49 -8.53 -22.04
CA SER A 36 5.14 -8.06 -23.25
C SER A 36 4.18 -7.86 -24.43
N GLN A 37 3.02 -8.54 -24.40
CA GLN A 37 2.00 -8.46 -25.45
C GLN A 37 0.81 -7.58 -25.07
N MET A 38 0.85 -6.97 -23.89
CA MET A 38 -0.24 -6.15 -23.39
C MET A 38 -0.03 -4.68 -23.76
N ASN A 39 -1.12 -4.02 -24.18
CA ASN A 39 -1.15 -2.56 -24.28
C ASN A 39 -1.37 -1.96 -22.89
N ASN A 40 -1.33 -0.62 -22.79
CA ASN A 40 -1.47 0.06 -21.51
C ASN A 40 -2.80 -0.25 -20.81
N ALA A 41 -3.91 -0.31 -21.55
CA ALA A 41 -5.21 -0.64 -20.98
C ALA A 41 -5.24 -2.04 -20.36
N ALA A 42 -4.68 -3.03 -21.06
CA ALA A 42 -4.57 -4.38 -20.55
C ALA A 42 -3.65 -4.46 -19.32
N LEU A 43 -2.54 -3.73 -19.31
CA LEU A 43 -1.64 -3.65 -18.15
C LEU A 43 -2.34 -3.03 -16.94
N VAL A 44 -3.08 -1.95 -17.13
CA VAL A 44 -3.85 -1.31 -16.05
C VAL A 44 -4.84 -2.31 -15.44
N CYS A 45 -5.60 -3.01 -16.27
CA CYS A 45 -6.54 -4.02 -15.78
C CYS A 45 -5.85 -5.14 -15.01
N ALA A 46 -4.74 -5.67 -15.54
CA ALA A 46 -4.01 -6.76 -14.91
C ALA A 46 -3.40 -6.35 -13.58
N VAL A 47 -2.81 -5.16 -13.50
CA VAL A 47 -2.23 -4.64 -12.25
C VAL A 47 -3.33 -4.32 -11.24
N THR A 48 -4.45 -3.75 -11.67
CA THR A 48 -5.61 -3.50 -10.81
C THR A 48 -6.10 -4.81 -10.17
N ASP A 49 -6.26 -5.86 -10.97
CA ASP A 49 -6.71 -7.16 -10.48
C ASP A 49 -5.73 -7.75 -9.46
N ALA A 50 -4.43 -7.59 -9.69
CA ALA A 50 -3.41 -8.05 -8.74
C ALA A 50 -3.44 -7.25 -7.43
N LEU A 51 -3.54 -5.93 -7.51
CA LEU A 51 -3.49 -5.04 -6.34
C LEU A 51 -4.71 -5.15 -5.43
N LYS A 52 -5.88 -5.41 -5.99
CA LYS A 52 -7.10 -5.52 -5.18
C LYS A 52 -7.22 -6.85 -4.43
N GLU A 53 -6.30 -7.79 -4.63
CA GLU A 53 -6.28 -9.06 -3.90
C GLU A 53 -5.98 -8.83 -2.42
N PRO A 54 -6.90 -9.18 -1.50
CA PRO A 54 -6.67 -8.96 -0.07
C PRO A 54 -5.43 -9.67 0.47
N ASP A 55 -5.11 -10.84 -0.04
CA ASP A 55 -3.96 -11.62 0.42
C ASP A 55 -2.63 -10.90 0.20
N ARG A 56 -2.47 -10.23 -0.94
CA ARG A 56 -1.27 -9.43 -1.22
C ARG A 56 -1.15 -8.26 -0.26
N LEU A 57 -2.26 -7.58 -0.01
CA LEU A 57 -2.31 -6.48 0.93
C LEU A 57 -1.97 -6.96 2.35
N SER A 58 -2.53 -8.09 2.75
CA SER A 58 -2.26 -8.71 4.05
C SER A 58 -0.77 -8.98 4.25
N GLU A 59 -0.13 -9.63 3.27
CA GLU A 59 1.30 -9.94 3.33
C GLU A 59 2.14 -8.68 3.48
N LEU A 60 1.82 -7.64 2.71
CA LEU A 60 2.53 -6.37 2.77
C LEU A 60 2.37 -5.69 4.12
N LEU A 61 1.13 -5.59 4.62
CA LEU A 61 0.85 -4.89 5.88
C LEU A 61 1.41 -5.60 7.11
N LEU A 62 1.65 -6.92 7.02
CA LEU A 62 2.29 -7.64 8.12
C LEU A 62 3.76 -7.22 8.29
N VAL A 63 4.45 -6.88 7.21
CA VAL A 63 5.90 -6.68 7.23
C VAL A 63 6.37 -5.22 7.15
N VAL A 64 5.49 -4.28 6.79
CA VAL A 64 5.88 -2.86 6.78
C VAL A 64 6.15 -2.36 8.20
N ASP A 65 6.93 -1.29 8.30
CA ASP A 65 7.23 -0.70 9.60
C ASP A 65 5.97 -0.13 10.27
N PRO A 66 5.98 0.01 11.61
CA PRO A 66 4.78 0.46 12.35
C PRO A 66 4.28 1.84 11.92
N GLN A 67 5.17 2.76 11.58
CA GLN A 67 4.79 4.10 11.14
C GLN A 67 4.06 4.08 9.81
N THR A 68 4.55 3.30 8.85
CA THR A 68 3.91 3.14 7.53
C THR A 68 2.56 2.44 7.67
N TYR A 69 2.47 1.40 8.50
CA TYR A 69 1.21 0.72 8.77
C TYR A 69 0.18 1.68 9.37
N THR A 70 0.58 2.47 10.35
CA THR A 70 -0.30 3.45 10.99
C THR A 70 -0.79 4.48 9.97
N LEU A 71 0.11 4.98 9.12
CA LEU A 71 -0.24 5.93 8.07
C LEU A 71 -1.24 5.34 7.08
N PHE A 72 -0.99 4.12 6.60
CA PHE A 72 -1.89 3.41 5.70
C PHE A 72 -3.27 3.24 6.33
N ARG A 73 -3.31 2.77 7.58
CA ARG A 73 -4.56 2.51 8.29
C ARG A 73 -5.37 3.79 8.47
N ARG A 74 -4.71 4.86 8.92
CA ARG A 74 -5.37 6.17 9.07
C ARG A 74 -5.96 6.67 7.76
N ALA A 75 -5.18 6.61 6.68
CA ALA A 75 -5.62 7.04 5.36
C ALA A 75 -6.75 6.15 4.83
N SER A 76 -6.66 4.84 5.04
CA SER A 76 -7.67 3.88 4.59
C SER A 76 -9.00 4.03 5.34
N GLU A 77 -8.95 4.32 6.64
CA GLU A 77 -10.16 4.43 7.47
C GLU A 77 -10.78 5.82 7.43
N SER A 78 -10.07 6.82 6.91
CA SER A 78 -10.59 8.18 6.78
C SER A 78 -11.52 8.29 5.58
N PRO A 79 -12.68 8.98 5.70
CA PRO A 79 -13.55 9.23 4.55
C PRO A 79 -12.90 10.12 3.50
N ASP A 80 -11.97 11.00 3.90
CA ASP A 80 -11.25 11.92 3.02
C ASP A 80 -9.73 11.68 3.10
N PRO A 81 -8.97 12.11 2.09
CA PRO A 81 -7.50 12.10 2.18
C PRO A 81 -7.01 12.86 3.41
N ILE A 82 -5.94 12.39 4.02
CA ILE A 82 -5.40 12.97 5.26
C ILE A 82 -4.16 13.82 4.97
N LYS A 83 -3.98 14.88 5.77
CA LYS A 83 -2.78 15.70 5.75
C LYS A 83 -1.84 15.25 6.86
N VAL A 84 -0.57 15.05 6.53
CA VAL A 84 0.46 14.59 7.47
C VAL A 84 1.66 15.50 7.34
N LYS A 85 2.10 16.12 8.43
CA LYS A 85 3.27 17.00 8.42
C LYS A 85 4.57 16.21 8.34
N ASP A 86 4.65 15.13 9.09
CA ASP A 86 5.82 14.25 9.13
C ASP A 86 5.35 12.80 9.03
N PRO A 87 5.58 12.14 7.89
CA PRO A 87 5.17 10.74 7.72
C PRO A 87 6.03 9.76 8.51
N GLY A 88 7.20 10.18 9.00
CA GLY A 88 8.10 9.39 9.84
C GLY A 88 9.01 8.47 9.06
N SER A 89 8.50 7.46 8.39
CA SER A 89 9.30 6.47 7.66
C SER A 89 9.25 6.69 6.15
N GLU A 90 10.33 6.34 5.46
CA GLU A 90 10.37 6.40 3.99
C GLU A 90 9.67 5.21 3.31
N GLN A 91 9.26 4.18 4.05
CA GLN A 91 8.53 3.05 3.44
C GLN A 91 7.20 3.45 2.82
N TYR A 92 6.61 4.58 3.25
CA TYR A 92 5.40 5.09 2.61
C TYR A 92 5.63 5.42 1.12
N ARG A 93 6.83 5.85 0.75
CA ARG A 93 7.17 6.12 -0.65
C ARG A 93 7.16 4.84 -1.47
N LEU A 94 7.62 3.74 -0.88
CA LEU A 94 7.54 2.44 -1.51
C LEU A 94 6.08 2.03 -1.77
N LEU A 95 5.21 2.24 -0.79
CA LEU A 95 3.77 1.98 -0.97
C LEU A 95 3.16 2.86 -2.07
N ASP A 96 3.57 4.12 -2.16
CA ASP A 96 3.15 5.03 -3.24
C ASP A 96 3.63 4.53 -4.60
N ASP A 97 4.88 4.10 -4.70
CA ASP A 97 5.45 3.55 -5.93
C ASP A 97 4.68 2.32 -6.40
N PHE A 98 4.23 1.47 -5.48
CA PHE A 98 3.45 0.27 -5.79
C PHE A 98 1.93 0.51 -5.80
N CYS A 99 1.49 1.76 -5.70
CA CYS A 99 0.07 2.16 -5.79
C CYS A 99 -0.84 1.68 -4.66
N TYR A 100 -0.29 1.30 -3.52
CA TYR A 100 -1.07 1.03 -2.30
C TYR A 100 -1.42 2.31 -1.54
N LEU A 101 -0.65 3.37 -1.72
CA LEU A 101 -0.96 4.72 -1.26
C LEU A 101 -0.88 5.66 -2.45
N VAL A 102 -1.50 6.81 -2.33
CA VAL A 102 -1.29 7.94 -3.25
C VAL A 102 -0.86 9.13 -2.42
N CYS A 103 0.36 9.60 -2.66
CA CYS A 103 0.97 10.67 -1.90
C CYS A 103 1.17 11.90 -2.78
N ALA A 104 0.88 13.08 -2.22
CA ALA A 104 1.14 14.34 -2.86
C ALA A 104 1.81 15.29 -1.87
N ASP A 105 3.02 15.74 -2.19
CA ASP A 105 3.73 16.72 -1.39
C ASP A 105 3.10 18.12 -1.63
N THR A 106 2.77 18.80 -0.54
CA THR A 106 2.25 20.17 -0.57
C THR A 106 3.08 21.06 0.36
N PRO A 107 3.01 22.40 0.21
CA PRO A 107 3.69 23.29 1.15
C PRO A 107 3.27 23.10 2.61
N ASP A 108 2.05 22.62 2.83
CA ASP A 108 1.50 22.39 4.18
C ASP A 108 1.76 20.98 4.69
N GLY A 109 2.47 20.15 3.94
CA GLY A 109 2.79 18.78 4.30
C GLY A 109 2.37 17.77 3.23
N LEU A 110 2.34 16.51 3.63
CA LEU A 110 1.99 15.39 2.76
C LEU A 110 0.48 15.14 2.79
N VAL A 111 -0.14 14.99 1.63
CA VAL A 111 -1.52 14.52 1.51
C VAL A 111 -1.49 13.06 1.10
N VAL A 112 -2.16 12.19 1.88
CA VAL A 112 -2.14 10.75 1.66
C VAL A 112 -3.57 10.24 1.48
N SER A 113 -3.76 9.44 0.46
CA SER A 113 -5.01 8.72 0.22
C SER A 113 -4.73 7.27 -0.12
N VAL A 114 -5.76 6.43 -0.04
CA VAL A 114 -5.69 5.01 -0.41
C VAL A 114 -6.69 4.78 -1.52
N PRO A 115 -6.28 4.17 -2.65
CA PRO A 115 -7.23 3.89 -3.73
C PRO A 115 -8.44 3.11 -3.23
N THR A 116 -9.61 3.38 -3.80
CA THR A 116 -10.89 2.82 -3.31
C THR A 116 -10.91 1.29 -3.30
N GLN A 117 -10.30 0.65 -4.28
CA GLN A 117 -10.21 -0.82 -4.35
C GLN A 117 -9.31 -1.38 -3.23
N ILE A 118 -8.23 -0.67 -2.89
CA ILE A 118 -7.35 -1.06 -1.78
C ILE A 118 -8.06 -0.86 -0.44
N ARG A 119 -8.84 0.22 -0.29
CA ARG A 119 -9.66 0.44 0.91
C ARG A 119 -10.67 -0.68 1.10
N ALA A 120 -11.32 -1.12 0.01
CA ALA A 120 -12.26 -2.24 0.06
C ALA A 120 -11.57 -3.54 0.46
N ALA A 121 -10.38 -3.80 -0.08
CA ALA A 121 -9.58 -4.98 0.30
C ALA A 121 -9.22 -4.96 1.79
N PHE A 122 -8.83 -3.80 2.32
CA PHE A 122 -8.50 -3.66 3.74
C PHE A 122 -9.73 -3.87 4.64
N GLU A 123 -10.89 -3.35 4.25
CA GLU A 123 -12.13 -3.60 4.98
C GLU A 123 -12.47 -5.10 5.02
N GLN A 124 -12.28 -5.80 3.90
CA GLN A 124 -12.46 -7.25 3.87
C GLN A 124 -11.49 -7.96 4.82
N LEU A 125 -10.22 -7.56 4.82
CA LEU A 125 -9.22 -8.12 5.74
C LEU A 125 -9.61 -7.92 7.21
N LYS A 126 -10.10 -6.73 7.56
CA LYS A 126 -10.56 -6.46 8.93
C LYS A 126 -11.74 -7.34 9.31
N ASN A 127 -12.68 -7.52 8.39
CA ASN A 127 -13.83 -8.40 8.62
C ASN A 127 -13.41 -9.87 8.79
N ASP A 128 -12.32 -10.27 8.16
CA ASP A 128 -11.77 -11.63 8.23
C ASP A 128 -10.80 -11.84 9.41
N GLY A 129 -10.66 -10.84 10.28
CA GLY A 129 -9.85 -10.95 11.49
C GLY A 129 -8.39 -10.51 11.35
N PHE A 130 -8.06 -9.72 10.33
CA PHE A 130 -6.69 -9.26 10.08
C PHE A 130 -6.07 -8.52 11.26
N LEU A 131 -6.83 -7.69 11.98
CA LEU A 131 -6.27 -6.90 13.10
C LEU A 131 -5.71 -7.79 14.19
N LYS A 132 -6.39 -8.90 14.52
CA LYS A 132 -5.90 -9.89 15.48
C LYS A 132 -4.67 -10.63 14.94
N GLN A 133 -4.69 -10.97 13.66
CA GLN A 133 -3.56 -11.60 12.99
C GLN A 133 -2.33 -10.69 13.02
N LYS A 134 -2.51 -9.41 12.75
CA LYS A 134 -1.44 -8.41 12.79
C LYS A 134 -0.86 -8.27 14.19
N ASP A 135 -1.70 -8.18 15.21
CA ASP A 135 -1.26 -8.10 16.60
C ASP A 135 -0.43 -9.32 16.99
N ARG A 136 -0.89 -10.50 16.60
CA ARG A 136 -0.17 -11.77 16.88
C ARG A 136 1.16 -11.82 16.13
N PHE A 137 1.18 -11.41 14.87
CA PHE A 137 2.40 -11.36 14.07
C PHE A 137 3.41 -10.40 14.70
N ASP A 138 3.00 -9.22 15.10
CA ASP A 138 3.87 -8.21 15.71
C ASP A 138 4.45 -8.69 17.04
N LEU A 139 3.63 -9.38 17.85
CA LEU A 139 4.09 -9.97 19.10
C LEU A 139 5.19 -11.02 18.86
N LEU A 140 4.98 -11.93 17.91
CA LEU A 140 5.96 -12.96 17.57
C LEU A 140 7.23 -12.34 16.97
N HIS A 141 7.08 -11.32 16.13
CA HIS A 141 8.21 -10.61 15.54
C HIS A 141 9.05 -9.93 16.64
N ASN A 142 8.41 -9.28 17.60
CA ASN A 142 9.09 -8.63 18.71
C ASN A 142 9.82 -9.65 19.60
N TYR A 143 9.24 -10.82 19.83
CA TYR A 143 9.92 -11.91 20.54
C TYR A 143 11.16 -12.39 19.78
N ALA A 144 11.05 -12.59 18.47
CA ALA A 144 12.17 -13.03 17.64
C ALA A 144 13.31 -11.99 17.65
N MET A 145 12.98 -10.70 17.55
CA MET A 145 13.97 -9.62 17.59
C MET A 145 14.63 -9.51 18.96
N ALA A 146 13.90 -9.69 20.05
CA ALA A 146 14.45 -9.72 21.40
C ALA A 146 15.42 -10.89 21.58
N ALA A 147 15.06 -12.08 21.07
CA ALA A 147 15.93 -13.25 21.13
C ALA A 147 17.24 -13.03 20.33
N ILE A 148 17.15 -12.44 19.14
CA ILE A 148 18.32 -12.10 18.33
C ILE A 148 19.20 -11.09 19.09
N HIS A 149 18.62 -10.09 19.72
CA HIS A 149 19.35 -9.10 20.48
C HIS A 149 20.09 -9.71 21.68
N LEU A 150 19.46 -10.65 22.38
CA LEU A 150 20.04 -11.31 23.54
C LEU A 150 21.10 -12.35 23.17
N TYR A 151 20.90 -13.09 22.09
CA TYR A 151 21.73 -14.25 21.75
C TYR A 151 22.50 -14.11 20.45
N GLY A 152 22.11 -13.21 19.59
CA GLY A 152 22.69 -13.08 18.24
C GLY A 152 24.10 -12.53 18.19
N ALA A 153 24.60 -11.96 19.28
CA ALA A 153 25.98 -11.49 19.39
C ALA A 153 26.95 -12.60 19.77
N ILE A 154 26.45 -13.78 20.06
CA ILE A 154 27.26 -14.95 20.36
C ILE A 154 27.68 -15.64 19.04
#